data_2df85dd89e57071874fb898477eef405
#
_entry.id   2df85dd89e57071874fb898477eef405
#
_cell.length_a   1.000
_cell.length_b   1.000
_cell.length_c   1.000
_cell.angle_alpha   90.00
_cell.angle_beta   90.00
_cell.angle_gamma   90.00
#
_symmetry.space_group_name_H-M   'P 1'
#
loop_
_entity.id
_entity.type
_entity.pdbx_description
1 polymer ?
#
loop_
_entity_poly.entity_id
_entity_poly.type
_entity_poly.pdbx_seq_one_letter_code
_entity_poly.pdbx_strand_id
1 'polypeptide(L)'
;RTEFFGLMRCIGATPKQVMRLVRKEALSWCRLAIPVGISIGVVVIWVLCAVLRFLGPEYFEAMPTFGLSIPSILAGIVVGLLTVLLAAYSPAKKAAKVSPLAAVSGNANTLKPARNAANTKLFKIDTALGIHHAKASRKNLLLMTSSFALSIILFLSFSVTVEFMQHTLTPLHPWTADLSIISPDNSCAIDKTFLEDLKENSIVDLAYGRMFAYEVPSVTNGIEKKVDLISYEQHQFDWAKDYLLEGSLESAQNDVGTGLIVYEQQNTIQIGDTVTLNISGQKKEIQIVGTLSDCPFYSAAGVGTIICSEDTFKQITSESKYTIIDVQLTKDATDEDVYAIHQMVDSTFTFSDERMGNSSTMGTYYCFWLFVYGFLVLIALITVFNIINSIAMSVSSRSKQYGSFRAIGLSTGQLRKMIVAEAFTYTIIGGIVGTILGLLSNKVLFEMLISYKWGDTWTIPLKELGIILLIVVLSAIVAVYGPIKRIHNMSIVDTISAQ
;
A
#
# COMPACT_ATOMS: atom_id res chain seq x y z
N ARG A 1 37.97 -13.59 -10.14
CA ARG A 1 37.83 -14.58 -9.05
C ARG A 1 37.77 -16.02 -9.57
N THR A 2 37.20 -16.30 -10.76
CA THR A 2 37.19 -17.65 -11.35
C THR A 2 38.62 -18.20 -11.57
N GLU A 3 39.53 -17.35 -12.03
CA GLU A 3 40.96 -17.67 -12.22
C GLU A 3 41.62 -17.97 -10.86
N PHE A 4 41.36 -17.16 -9.84
CA PHE A 4 41.89 -17.38 -8.48
C PHE A 4 41.47 -18.74 -7.89
N PHE A 5 40.18 -19.09 -8.03
CA PHE A 5 39.69 -20.40 -7.56
C PHE A 5 40.22 -21.56 -8.41
N GLY A 6 40.43 -21.34 -9.72
CA GLY A 6 41.07 -22.31 -10.59
C GLY A 6 42.51 -22.55 -10.18
N LEU A 7 43.31 -21.50 -9.94
CA LEU A 7 44.68 -21.60 -9.44
C LEU A 7 44.75 -22.34 -8.11
N MET A 8 43.85 -22.03 -7.15
CA MET A 8 43.78 -22.78 -5.89
C MET A 8 43.53 -24.29 -6.12
N ARG A 9 42.69 -24.64 -7.08
CA ARG A 9 42.45 -26.03 -7.43
C ARG A 9 43.63 -26.68 -8.15
N CYS A 10 44.43 -25.95 -8.92
CA CYS A 10 45.69 -26.44 -9.50
C CYS A 10 46.73 -26.76 -8.40
N ILE A 11 46.74 -26.01 -7.28
CA ILE A 11 47.63 -26.27 -6.15
C ILE A 11 47.09 -27.36 -5.20
N GLY A 12 45.97 -28.03 -5.58
CA GLY A 12 45.39 -29.16 -4.85
C GLY A 12 44.23 -28.86 -3.93
N ALA A 13 43.66 -27.66 -3.92
CA ALA A 13 42.50 -27.33 -3.11
C ALA A 13 41.26 -28.15 -3.57
N THR A 14 40.59 -28.80 -2.64
CA THR A 14 39.38 -29.58 -2.92
C THR A 14 38.17 -28.69 -3.17
N PRO A 15 37.14 -29.14 -3.93
CA PRO A 15 35.90 -28.39 -4.12
C PRO A 15 35.22 -27.96 -2.80
N LYS A 16 35.30 -28.80 -1.76
CA LYS A 16 34.76 -28.50 -0.44
C LYS A 16 35.51 -27.35 0.26
N GLN A 17 36.84 -27.29 0.09
CA GLN A 17 37.69 -26.20 0.64
C GLN A 17 37.35 -24.86 -0.06
N VAL A 18 37.23 -24.84 -1.40
CA VAL A 18 36.83 -23.65 -2.17
C VAL A 18 35.44 -23.17 -1.71
N MET A 19 34.48 -24.10 -1.57
CA MET A 19 33.13 -23.73 -1.10
C MET A 19 33.14 -23.17 0.32
N ARG A 20 33.97 -23.75 1.22
CA ARG A 20 34.13 -23.23 2.61
C ARG A 20 34.76 -21.84 2.61
N LEU A 21 35.73 -21.59 1.74
CA LEU A 21 36.36 -20.27 1.62
C LEU A 21 35.36 -19.20 1.21
N VAL A 22 34.56 -19.45 0.16
CA VAL A 22 33.52 -18.51 -0.30
C VAL A 22 32.48 -18.24 0.79
N ARG A 23 32.08 -19.29 1.54
CA ARG A 23 31.16 -19.11 2.67
C ARG A 23 31.77 -18.30 3.81
N LYS A 24 33.05 -18.54 4.15
CA LYS A 24 33.76 -17.76 5.15
C LYS A 24 33.91 -16.28 4.75
N GLU A 25 34.20 -16.02 3.49
CA GLU A 25 34.23 -14.65 2.95
C GLU A 25 32.85 -13.99 3.06
N ALA A 26 31.77 -14.67 2.67
CA ALA A 26 30.42 -14.16 2.82
C ALA A 26 30.06 -13.86 4.29
N LEU A 27 30.40 -14.76 5.22
CA LEU A 27 30.21 -14.56 6.66
C LEU A 27 31.06 -13.43 7.23
N SER A 28 32.24 -13.15 6.68
CA SER A 28 33.09 -12.03 7.13
C SER A 28 32.40 -10.69 6.89
N TRP A 29 31.65 -10.55 5.79
CA TRP A 29 30.83 -9.36 5.52
C TRP A 29 29.67 -9.21 6.51
N CYS A 30 29.09 -10.31 7.01
CA CYS A 30 28.02 -10.27 8.00
C CYS A 30 28.48 -9.63 9.32
N ARG A 31 29.76 -9.78 9.68
CA ARG A 31 30.33 -9.21 10.93
C ARG A 31 30.18 -7.69 11.00
N LEU A 32 30.17 -7.03 9.84
CA LEU A 32 30.02 -5.59 9.75
C LEU A 32 28.59 -5.20 9.34
N ALA A 33 28.01 -5.91 8.38
CA ALA A 33 26.71 -5.56 7.81
C ALA A 33 25.57 -5.76 8.83
N ILE A 34 25.59 -6.84 9.62
CA ILE A 34 24.52 -7.11 10.59
C ILE A 34 24.50 -6.07 11.72
N PRO A 35 25.62 -5.76 12.44
CA PRO A 35 25.59 -4.71 13.45
C PRO A 35 25.18 -3.35 12.91
N VAL A 36 25.70 -2.95 11.74
CA VAL A 36 25.33 -1.69 11.11
C VAL A 36 23.84 -1.67 10.76
N GLY A 37 23.31 -2.75 10.17
CA GLY A 37 21.89 -2.86 9.85
C GLY A 37 20.99 -2.78 11.10
N ILE A 38 21.39 -3.46 12.18
CA ILE A 38 20.66 -3.40 13.47
C ILE A 38 20.71 -1.97 14.03
N SER A 39 21.88 -1.34 14.04
CA SER A 39 22.03 0.04 14.56
C SER A 39 21.15 1.02 13.79
N ILE A 40 21.13 0.95 12.46
CA ILE A 40 20.26 1.77 11.62
C ILE A 40 18.79 1.45 11.93
N GLY A 41 18.42 0.17 12.03
CA GLY A 41 17.06 -0.24 12.34
C GLY A 41 16.57 0.28 13.70
N VAL A 42 17.42 0.22 14.73
CA VAL A 42 17.11 0.77 16.05
C VAL A 42 16.90 2.28 15.99
N VAL A 43 17.80 3.01 15.33
CA VAL A 43 17.66 4.47 15.16
C VAL A 43 16.38 4.82 14.41
N VAL A 44 16.05 4.11 13.34
CA VAL A 44 14.80 4.31 12.59
C VAL A 44 13.58 4.10 13.49
N ILE A 45 13.56 3.02 14.30
CA ILE A 45 12.46 2.77 15.24
C ILE A 45 12.34 3.90 16.28
N TRP A 46 13.44 4.38 16.84
CA TRP A 46 13.42 5.50 17.78
C TRP A 46 12.86 6.79 17.15
N VAL A 47 13.27 7.09 15.90
CA VAL A 47 12.72 8.21 15.15
C VAL A 47 11.22 8.05 14.92
N LEU A 48 10.76 6.86 14.54
CA LEU A 48 9.34 6.58 14.34
C LEU A 48 8.55 6.73 15.66
N CYS A 49 9.07 6.23 16.78
CA CYS A 49 8.46 6.42 18.10
C CYS A 49 8.40 7.91 18.50
N ALA A 50 9.46 8.68 18.18
CA ALA A 50 9.46 10.13 18.43
C ALA A 50 8.41 10.86 17.57
N VAL A 51 8.26 10.47 16.31
CA VAL A 51 7.23 11.02 15.40
C VAL A 51 5.82 10.71 15.91
N LEU A 52 5.56 9.48 16.35
CA LEU A 52 4.25 9.10 16.91
C LEU A 52 3.92 9.90 18.17
N ARG A 53 4.89 10.09 19.07
CA ARG A 53 4.71 10.93 20.27
C ARG A 53 4.45 12.40 19.92
N PHE A 54 5.06 12.90 18.84
CA PHE A 54 4.83 14.26 18.39
C PHE A 54 3.44 14.44 17.76
N LEU A 55 2.97 13.43 17.01
CA LEU A 55 1.66 13.47 16.34
C LEU A 55 0.47 13.23 17.28
N GLY A 56 0.66 12.43 18.34
CA GLY A 56 -0.39 12.08 19.27
C GLY A 56 0.17 11.85 20.68
N PRO A 57 0.60 12.94 21.41
CA PRO A 57 1.21 12.79 22.73
C PRO A 57 0.32 12.05 23.72
N GLU A 58 -0.99 12.28 23.65
CA GLU A 58 -1.99 11.69 24.55
C GLU A 58 -2.06 10.15 24.44
N TYR A 59 -1.81 9.59 23.23
CA TYR A 59 -1.90 8.14 22.99
C TYR A 59 -0.60 7.40 23.24
N PHE A 60 0.53 8.09 23.08
CA PHE A 60 1.85 7.50 23.06
C PHE A 60 2.70 7.87 24.27
N GLU A 61 2.11 8.44 25.31
CA GLU A 61 2.82 8.84 26.54
C GLU A 61 3.51 7.64 27.19
N ALA A 62 2.85 6.50 27.27
CA ALA A 62 3.40 5.26 27.84
C ALA A 62 4.42 4.53 26.92
N MET A 63 4.59 4.98 25.66
CA MET A 63 5.52 4.34 24.74
C MET A 63 6.98 4.67 25.12
N PRO A 64 7.88 3.66 25.28
CA PRO A 64 9.27 3.90 25.65
C PRO A 64 10.01 4.67 24.53
N THR A 65 10.69 5.76 24.88
CA THR A 65 11.44 6.60 23.93
C THR A 65 12.61 5.83 23.31
N PHE A 66 13.29 5.00 24.08
CA PHE A 66 14.47 4.23 23.68
C PHE A 66 14.29 2.74 23.98
N GLY A 67 13.16 2.19 23.56
CA GLY A 67 12.90 0.76 23.72
C GLY A 67 13.78 -0.09 22.78
N LEU A 68 14.31 -1.20 23.30
CA LEU A 68 15.05 -2.21 22.55
C LEU A 68 14.32 -3.55 22.69
N SER A 69 13.88 -4.09 21.57
CA SER A 69 13.26 -5.43 21.51
C SER A 69 14.35 -6.47 21.22
N ILE A 70 14.81 -7.18 22.25
CA ILE A 70 15.80 -8.27 22.12
C ILE A 70 15.33 -9.37 21.16
N PRO A 71 14.06 -9.84 21.21
CA PRO A 71 13.56 -10.82 20.24
C PRO A 71 13.65 -10.34 18.79
N SER A 72 13.34 -9.07 18.51
CA SER A 72 13.42 -8.49 17.17
C SER A 72 14.87 -8.41 16.66
N ILE A 73 15.81 -8.05 17.54
CA ILE A 73 17.24 -8.03 17.21
C ILE A 73 17.74 -9.44 16.88
N LEU A 74 17.39 -10.44 17.70
CA LEU A 74 17.76 -11.84 17.45
C LEU A 74 17.16 -12.36 16.14
N ALA A 75 15.88 -12.07 15.87
CA ALA A 75 15.24 -12.41 14.61
C ALA A 75 15.97 -11.77 13.42
N GLY A 76 16.33 -10.48 13.51
CA GLY A 76 17.11 -9.78 12.48
C GLY A 76 18.48 -10.41 12.22
N ILE A 77 19.20 -10.83 13.25
CA ILE A 77 20.48 -11.55 13.13
C ILE A 77 20.28 -12.88 12.40
N VAL A 78 19.28 -13.67 12.81
CA VAL A 78 19.01 -15.00 12.22
C VAL A 78 18.62 -14.85 10.75
N VAL A 79 17.70 -13.95 10.43
CA VAL A 79 17.26 -13.69 9.04
C VAL A 79 18.43 -13.18 8.20
N GLY A 80 19.25 -12.25 8.73
CA GLY A 80 20.43 -11.74 8.02
C GLY A 80 21.45 -12.84 7.71
N LEU A 81 21.76 -13.70 8.67
CA LEU A 81 22.67 -14.83 8.47
C LEU A 81 22.13 -15.85 7.47
N LEU A 82 20.85 -16.22 7.59
CA LEU A 82 20.20 -17.16 6.66
C LEU A 82 20.22 -16.62 5.24
N THR A 83 19.86 -15.34 5.06
CA THR A 83 19.85 -14.69 3.74
C THR A 83 21.22 -14.75 3.07
N VAL A 84 22.28 -14.41 3.80
CA VAL A 84 23.65 -14.42 3.26
C VAL A 84 24.13 -15.85 2.96
N LEU A 85 23.82 -16.82 3.81
CA LEU A 85 24.18 -18.22 3.57
C LEU A 85 23.49 -18.81 2.35
N LEU A 86 22.19 -18.51 2.18
CA LEU A 86 21.41 -18.93 1.00
C LEU A 86 21.92 -18.23 -0.27
N ALA A 87 22.15 -16.92 -0.21
CA ALA A 87 22.67 -16.16 -1.33
C ALA A 87 24.09 -16.65 -1.77
N ALA A 88 24.95 -16.99 -0.80
CA ALA A 88 26.30 -17.49 -1.06
C ALA A 88 26.33 -18.94 -1.59
N TYR A 89 25.27 -19.71 -1.40
CA TYR A 89 25.25 -21.13 -1.78
C TYR A 89 25.46 -21.38 -3.28
N SER A 90 24.74 -20.69 -4.13
CA SER A 90 24.85 -20.85 -5.61
C SER A 90 26.20 -20.41 -6.16
N PRO A 91 26.74 -19.21 -5.80
CA PRO A 91 28.10 -18.80 -6.18
C PRO A 91 29.19 -19.76 -5.67
N ALA A 92 29.09 -20.21 -4.42
CA ALA A 92 30.05 -21.15 -3.84
C ALA A 92 30.07 -22.50 -4.60
N LYS A 93 28.89 -23.01 -4.96
CA LYS A 93 28.78 -24.25 -5.76
C LYS A 93 29.36 -24.09 -7.17
N LYS A 94 29.20 -22.91 -7.81
CA LYS A 94 29.79 -22.60 -9.11
C LYS A 94 31.31 -22.48 -9.01
N ALA A 95 31.84 -21.77 -8.00
CA ALA A 95 33.26 -21.65 -7.76
C ALA A 95 33.94 -23.01 -7.54
N ALA A 96 33.27 -23.92 -6.82
CA ALA A 96 33.78 -25.28 -6.57
C ALA A 96 33.83 -26.16 -7.82
N LYS A 97 33.03 -25.86 -8.86
CA LYS A 97 32.98 -26.60 -10.12
C LYS A 97 33.94 -26.08 -11.20
N VAL A 98 34.71 -25.01 -10.93
CA VAL A 98 35.67 -24.47 -11.92
C VAL A 98 36.72 -25.51 -12.23
N SER A 99 36.93 -25.82 -13.54
CA SER A 99 37.98 -26.71 -14.01
C SER A 99 39.33 -26.01 -13.85
N PRO A 100 40.35 -26.66 -13.25
CA PRO A 100 41.70 -26.12 -13.17
C PRO A 100 42.27 -25.74 -14.53
N LEU A 101 42.12 -26.63 -15.53
CA LEU A 101 42.61 -26.42 -16.88
C LEU A 101 41.97 -25.18 -17.57
N ALA A 102 40.63 -25.03 -17.43
CA ALA A 102 39.94 -23.90 -18.02
C ALA A 102 40.27 -22.56 -17.39
N ALA A 103 40.69 -22.56 -16.11
CA ALA A 103 41.11 -21.35 -15.40
C ALA A 103 42.52 -20.89 -15.79
N VAL A 104 43.43 -21.81 -16.06
CA VAL A 104 44.83 -21.53 -16.48
C VAL A 104 44.90 -21.17 -17.96
N SER A 105 44.10 -21.83 -18.82
CA SER A 105 44.11 -21.57 -20.27
C SER A 105 43.44 -20.27 -20.70
N GLY A 106 42.87 -19.48 -19.79
CA GLY A 106 42.15 -18.25 -20.11
C GLY A 106 40.82 -18.46 -20.89
N ASN A 107 40.54 -19.68 -21.33
CA ASN A 107 39.43 -20.08 -22.20
C ASN A 107 38.10 -20.31 -21.44
N ALA A 108 38.04 -19.95 -20.17
CA ALA A 108 36.84 -20.14 -19.35
C ALA A 108 35.63 -19.29 -19.83
N ASN A 109 35.84 -18.32 -20.70
CA ASN A 109 34.80 -17.50 -21.30
C ASN A 109 34.95 -17.42 -22.83
N THR A 110 34.66 -18.49 -23.53
CA THR A 110 34.40 -18.42 -24.96
C THR A 110 33.15 -17.57 -25.15
N LEU A 111 33.34 -16.32 -25.56
CA LEU A 111 32.27 -15.41 -25.98
C LEU A 111 31.56 -16.12 -27.14
N LYS A 112 30.31 -16.49 -26.93
CA LYS A 112 29.46 -16.98 -28.02
C LYS A 112 29.39 -15.87 -29.07
N PRO A 113 29.73 -16.11 -30.34
CA PRO A 113 29.68 -15.07 -31.36
C PRO A 113 28.28 -14.47 -31.41
N ALA A 114 28.19 -13.15 -31.48
CA ALA A 114 26.92 -12.46 -31.62
C ALA A 114 26.25 -12.86 -32.91
N ARG A 115 25.09 -13.50 -32.80
CA ARG A 115 24.40 -14.13 -33.94
C ARG A 115 23.72 -13.10 -34.84
N ASN A 116 23.52 -11.85 -34.40
CA ASN A 116 22.85 -10.77 -35.12
C ASN A 116 23.63 -9.47 -34.97
N ALA A 117 23.71 -8.68 -36.04
CA ALA A 117 24.30 -7.35 -36.01
C ALA A 117 23.39 -6.35 -35.28
N ALA A 118 23.98 -5.28 -34.68
CA ALA A 118 23.23 -4.20 -34.08
C ALA A 118 22.42 -3.42 -35.15
N ASN A 119 21.15 -3.15 -34.88
CA ASN A 119 20.32 -2.40 -35.81
C ASN A 119 20.65 -0.89 -35.72
N THR A 120 21.38 -0.38 -36.69
CA THR A 120 21.83 1.03 -36.76
C THR A 120 20.88 1.94 -37.54
N LYS A 121 19.73 1.41 -38.03
CA LYS A 121 18.77 2.22 -38.83
C LYS A 121 18.03 3.27 -38.00
N LEU A 122 17.77 2.98 -36.72
CA LEU A 122 16.97 3.85 -35.82
C LEU A 122 17.79 4.64 -34.82
N PHE A 123 18.98 4.17 -34.45
CA PHE A 123 19.81 4.78 -33.39
C PHE A 123 21.26 4.94 -33.85
N LYS A 124 21.96 5.92 -33.27
CA LYS A 124 23.40 6.07 -33.43
C LYS A 124 24.11 4.79 -32.98
N ILE A 125 25.27 4.51 -33.56
CA ILE A 125 26.02 3.24 -33.36
C ILE A 125 26.27 2.93 -31.87
N ASP A 126 26.59 3.93 -31.06
CA ASP A 126 26.85 3.83 -29.63
C ASP A 126 25.57 3.34 -28.86
N THR A 127 24.42 3.94 -29.14
CA THR A 127 23.12 3.59 -28.54
C THR A 127 22.64 2.22 -29.04
N ALA A 128 22.73 1.98 -30.37
CA ALA A 128 22.35 0.69 -30.97
C ALA A 128 23.17 -0.48 -30.38
N LEU A 129 24.46 -0.24 -30.13
CA LEU A 129 25.35 -1.22 -29.50
C LEU A 129 24.93 -1.52 -28.06
N GLY A 130 24.55 -0.50 -27.29
CA GLY A 130 24.03 -0.67 -25.92
C GLY A 130 22.75 -1.50 -25.87
N ILE A 131 21.77 -1.21 -26.73
CA ILE A 131 20.52 -1.99 -26.86
C ILE A 131 20.81 -3.43 -27.28
N HIS A 132 21.70 -3.62 -28.23
CA HIS A 132 22.10 -4.96 -28.66
C HIS A 132 22.77 -5.76 -27.54
N HIS A 133 23.66 -5.10 -26.77
CA HIS A 133 24.32 -5.70 -25.60
C HIS A 133 23.32 -6.11 -24.53
N ALA A 134 22.31 -5.30 -24.25
CA ALA A 134 21.24 -5.66 -23.31
C ALA A 134 20.51 -6.94 -23.73
N LYS A 135 20.23 -7.11 -25.03
CA LYS A 135 19.49 -8.23 -25.60
C LYS A 135 20.35 -9.46 -25.90
N ALA A 136 21.67 -9.32 -26.02
CA ALA A 136 22.60 -10.39 -26.41
C ALA A 136 22.62 -11.57 -25.42
N SER A 137 22.43 -11.30 -24.13
CA SER A 137 22.35 -12.34 -23.10
C SER A 137 20.93 -12.49 -22.56
N ARG A 138 20.16 -13.42 -23.10
CA ARG A 138 18.78 -13.69 -22.67
C ARG A 138 18.66 -13.91 -21.15
N LYS A 139 19.66 -14.59 -20.54
CA LYS A 139 19.68 -14.83 -19.10
C LYS A 139 19.81 -13.55 -18.30
N ASN A 140 20.73 -12.65 -18.68
CA ASN A 140 20.93 -11.38 -17.99
C ASN A 140 19.73 -10.45 -18.23
N LEU A 141 19.20 -10.43 -19.45
CA LEU A 141 17.99 -9.67 -19.76
C LEU A 141 16.83 -10.11 -18.84
N LEU A 142 16.57 -11.41 -18.75
CA LEU A 142 15.51 -11.95 -17.91
C LEU A 142 15.72 -11.59 -16.43
N LEU A 143 16.95 -11.79 -15.91
CA LEU A 143 17.24 -11.46 -14.50
C LEU A 143 17.06 -9.98 -14.20
N MET A 144 17.53 -9.09 -15.09
CA MET A 144 17.40 -7.66 -14.93
C MET A 144 15.94 -7.21 -15.03
N THR A 145 15.24 -7.62 -16.09
CA THR A 145 13.83 -7.27 -16.29
C THR A 145 12.93 -7.82 -15.17
N SER A 146 13.18 -9.06 -14.70
CA SER A 146 12.44 -9.62 -13.56
C SER A 146 12.67 -8.84 -12.27
N SER A 147 13.90 -8.36 -12.05
CA SER A 147 14.24 -7.53 -10.87
C SER A 147 13.48 -6.21 -10.87
N PHE A 148 13.45 -5.50 -12.02
CA PHE A 148 12.68 -4.27 -12.17
C PHE A 148 11.17 -4.53 -12.08
N ALA A 149 10.69 -5.56 -12.77
CA ALA A 149 9.28 -5.94 -12.76
C ALA A 149 8.80 -6.28 -11.35
N LEU A 150 9.56 -7.08 -10.61
CA LEU A 150 9.21 -7.47 -9.23
C LEU A 150 9.07 -6.25 -8.32
N SER A 151 9.96 -5.25 -8.46
CA SER A 151 9.89 -4.02 -7.68
C SER A 151 8.59 -3.25 -7.94
N ILE A 152 8.18 -3.13 -9.20
CA ILE A 152 6.94 -2.46 -9.59
C ILE A 152 5.72 -3.25 -9.11
N ILE A 153 5.74 -4.58 -9.27
CA ILE A 153 4.67 -5.47 -8.80
C ILE A 153 4.47 -5.31 -7.28
N LEU A 154 5.56 -5.39 -6.51
CA LEU A 154 5.49 -5.25 -5.05
C LEU A 154 4.94 -3.89 -4.62
N PHE A 155 5.40 -2.81 -5.26
CA PHE A 155 4.93 -1.47 -4.94
C PHE A 155 3.43 -1.29 -5.24
N LEU A 156 2.99 -1.68 -6.44
CA LEU A 156 1.58 -1.57 -6.84
C LEU A 156 0.68 -2.55 -6.06
N SER A 157 1.17 -3.72 -5.70
CA SER A 157 0.41 -4.65 -4.87
C SER A 157 0.26 -4.11 -3.44
N PHE A 158 1.32 -3.52 -2.90
CA PHE A 158 1.27 -2.97 -1.55
C PHE A 158 0.47 -1.67 -1.46
N SER A 159 0.38 -0.88 -2.55
CA SER A 159 -0.43 0.34 -2.57
C SER A 159 -1.92 0.09 -2.32
N VAL A 160 -2.43 -1.11 -2.67
CA VAL A 160 -3.80 -1.52 -2.32
C VAL A 160 -4.02 -1.55 -0.81
N THR A 161 -2.97 -1.85 -0.01
CA THR A 161 -3.07 -1.83 1.45
C THR A 161 -3.31 -0.41 1.99
N VAL A 162 -2.77 0.61 1.31
CA VAL A 162 -3.02 2.02 1.65
C VAL A 162 -4.51 2.35 1.46
N GLU A 163 -5.05 1.93 0.34
CA GLU A 163 -6.45 2.18 -0.03
C GLU A 163 -7.42 1.39 0.88
N PHE A 164 -7.11 0.13 1.14
CA PHE A 164 -7.84 -0.69 2.12
C PHE A 164 -7.82 -0.06 3.52
N MET A 165 -6.67 0.50 3.92
CA MET A 165 -6.55 1.20 5.21
C MET A 165 -7.46 2.43 5.26
N GLN A 166 -7.57 3.19 4.17
CA GLN A 166 -8.46 4.36 4.10
C GLN A 166 -9.93 3.99 4.26
N HIS A 167 -10.35 2.84 3.75
CA HIS A 167 -11.70 2.32 3.94
C HIS A 167 -11.96 1.78 5.35
N THR A 168 -10.93 1.22 6.00
CA THR A 168 -11.10 0.53 7.30
C THR A 168 -10.85 1.46 8.49
N LEU A 169 -9.95 2.42 8.35
CA LEU A 169 -9.47 3.30 9.40
C LEU A 169 -9.49 4.75 8.91
N THR A 170 -10.67 5.29 8.69
CA THR A 170 -10.81 6.72 8.39
C THR A 170 -10.56 7.52 9.67
N PRO A 171 -9.72 8.58 9.63
CA PRO A 171 -9.67 9.51 10.75
C PRO A 171 -11.03 10.18 10.85
N LEU A 172 -11.71 10.00 11.94
CA LEU A 172 -13.02 10.57 12.26
C LEU A 172 -13.86 10.92 11.04
N HIS A 173 -14.84 10.07 10.74
CA HIS A 173 -15.83 10.36 9.70
C HIS A 173 -16.54 11.69 9.99
N PRO A 174 -17.09 12.39 9.00
CA PRO A 174 -17.88 13.60 9.22
C PRO A 174 -19.05 13.39 10.19
N TRP A 175 -19.53 12.18 10.34
CA TRP A 175 -20.60 11.77 11.24
C TRP A 175 -20.13 11.24 12.59
N THR A 176 -18.85 11.27 12.90
CA THR A 176 -18.36 10.78 14.20
C THR A 176 -18.78 11.75 15.30
N ALA A 177 -19.58 11.28 16.22
CA ALA A 177 -20.05 12.06 17.36
C ALA A 177 -19.02 12.05 18.50
N ASP A 178 -18.93 13.15 19.23
CA ASP A 178 -18.22 13.23 20.50
C ASP A 178 -19.10 12.77 21.65
N LEU A 179 -20.41 13.08 21.56
CA LEU A 179 -21.42 12.64 22.51
C LEU A 179 -22.60 12.03 21.76
N SER A 180 -23.16 10.96 22.28
CA SER A 180 -24.37 10.34 21.76
C SER A 180 -25.44 10.20 22.83
N ILE A 181 -26.66 10.63 22.53
CA ILE A 181 -27.83 10.51 23.38
C ILE A 181 -28.78 9.51 22.72
N ILE A 182 -29.01 8.39 23.37
CA ILE A 182 -29.73 7.25 22.80
C ILE A 182 -31.00 7.02 23.61
N SER A 183 -32.12 6.88 22.90
CA SER A 183 -33.41 6.60 23.55
C SER A 183 -33.46 5.17 24.12
N PRO A 184 -34.25 4.92 25.19
CA PRO A 184 -34.41 3.60 25.73
C PRO A 184 -35.04 2.65 24.67
N ASP A 185 -34.60 1.39 24.70
CA ASP A 185 -35.10 0.34 23.80
C ASP A 185 -34.94 0.66 22.29
N ASN A 186 -34.04 1.60 21.96
CA ASN A 186 -33.85 2.07 20.59
C ASN A 186 -35.15 2.54 19.89
N SER A 187 -36.10 3.05 20.63
CA SER A 187 -37.34 3.60 20.13
C SER A 187 -37.21 5.07 19.73
N CYS A 188 -38.11 5.60 18.91
CA CYS A 188 -38.16 7.00 18.58
C CYS A 188 -38.80 7.80 19.73
N ALA A 189 -38.03 8.22 20.75
CA ALA A 189 -38.56 8.87 21.96
C ALA A 189 -38.03 10.29 22.24
N ILE A 190 -36.89 10.67 21.63
CA ILE A 190 -36.23 11.95 21.88
C ILE A 190 -36.91 13.09 21.10
N ASP A 191 -37.38 14.10 21.76
CA ASP A 191 -38.09 15.21 21.14
C ASP A 191 -37.17 16.11 20.29
N LYS A 192 -37.71 16.66 19.21
CA LYS A 192 -36.95 17.57 18.32
C LYS A 192 -36.54 18.87 18.98
N THR A 193 -37.31 19.35 19.93
CA THR A 193 -36.96 20.53 20.70
C THR A 193 -35.66 20.40 21.45
N PHE A 194 -35.37 19.21 21.97
CA PHE A 194 -34.09 18.93 22.63
C PHE A 194 -32.90 19.04 21.67
N LEU A 195 -33.04 18.61 20.41
CA LEU A 195 -32.01 18.78 19.39
C LEU A 195 -31.78 20.28 19.08
N GLU A 196 -32.85 21.09 19.05
CA GLU A 196 -32.75 22.53 18.83
C GLU A 196 -32.04 23.22 20.01
N ASP A 197 -32.39 22.84 21.23
CA ASP A 197 -31.70 23.35 22.46
C ASP A 197 -30.19 23.01 22.42
N LEU A 198 -29.81 21.85 21.93
CA LEU A 198 -28.41 21.48 21.76
C LEU A 198 -27.71 22.29 20.67
N LYS A 199 -28.40 22.58 19.55
CA LYS A 199 -27.85 23.39 18.44
C LYS A 199 -27.64 24.87 18.86
N GLU A 200 -28.38 25.38 19.84
CA GLU A 200 -28.20 26.73 20.40
C GLU A 200 -27.02 26.83 21.37
N ASN A 201 -26.48 25.71 21.82
CA ASN A 201 -25.38 25.71 22.77
C ASN A 201 -24.04 26.07 22.09
N SER A 202 -23.34 27.08 22.57
CA SER A 202 -22.11 27.62 21.98
C SER A 202 -20.93 26.65 21.92
N ILE A 203 -20.98 25.59 22.70
CA ILE A 203 -19.93 24.55 22.76
C ILE A 203 -20.18 23.44 21.72
N VAL A 204 -21.38 23.36 21.20
CA VAL A 204 -21.80 22.41 20.19
C VAL A 204 -21.45 22.97 18.82
N ASP A 205 -20.58 22.27 18.10
CA ASP A 205 -20.25 22.61 16.72
C ASP A 205 -21.33 22.12 15.76
N LEU A 206 -21.80 20.88 15.96
CA LEU A 206 -22.89 20.30 15.20
C LEU A 206 -23.69 19.32 16.06
N ALA A 207 -25.01 19.38 15.99
CA ALA A 207 -25.89 18.34 16.55
C ALA A 207 -26.89 17.90 15.51
N TYR A 208 -27.18 16.61 15.46
CA TYR A 208 -28.09 16.01 14.49
C TYR A 208 -28.78 14.78 15.05
N GLY A 209 -29.99 14.57 14.59
CA GLY A 209 -30.82 13.45 15.03
C GLY A 209 -31.01 12.41 13.93
N ARG A 210 -31.29 11.19 14.36
CA ARG A 210 -31.67 10.07 13.50
C ARG A 210 -32.81 9.27 14.08
N MET A 211 -33.67 8.83 13.19
CA MET A 211 -34.76 7.93 13.52
C MET A 211 -34.41 6.54 12.96
N PHE A 212 -34.68 5.49 13.75
CA PHE A 212 -34.41 4.12 13.38
C PHE A 212 -35.68 3.26 13.51
N ALA A 213 -35.89 2.38 12.52
CA ALA A 213 -36.81 1.27 12.61
C ALA A 213 -36.03 -0.02 12.32
N TYR A 214 -35.82 -0.82 13.37
CA TYR A 214 -34.96 -2.00 13.29
C TYR A 214 -35.72 -3.24 12.83
N GLU A 215 -35.03 -4.09 12.08
CA GLU A 215 -35.49 -5.42 11.66
C GLU A 215 -36.90 -5.41 11.03
N VAL A 216 -37.23 -4.39 10.26
CA VAL A 216 -38.53 -4.25 9.60
C VAL A 216 -38.71 -5.38 8.60
N PRO A 217 -39.79 -6.21 8.72
CA PRO A 217 -40.09 -7.21 7.72
C PRO A 217 -40.33 -6.56 6.35
N SER A 218 -39.63 -7.04 5.33
CA SER A 218 -39.69 -6.49 3.98
C SER A 218 -39.85 -7.59 2.93
N VAL A 219 -40.43 -7.20 1.80
CA VAL A 219 -40.56 -8.06 0.63
C VAL A 219 -40.06 -7.30 -0.59
N THR A 220 -39.09 -7.87 -1.29
CA THR A 220 -38.57 -7.31 -2.54
C THR A 220 -38.51 -8.44 -3.56
N ASN A 221 -39.15 -8.25 -4.72
CA ASN A 221 -39.19 -9.24 -5.81
C ASN A 221 -39.66 -10.64 -5.34
N GLY A 222 -40.58 -10.69 -4.36
CA GLY A 222 -41.10 -11.94 -3.81
C GLY A 222 -40.20 -12.62 -2.76
N ILE A 223 -39.07 -12.01 -2.41
CA ILE A 223 -38.14 -12.51 -1.39
C ILE A 223 -38.41 -11.77 -0.08
N GLU A 224 -38.69 -12.53 0.99
CA GLU A 224 -38.84 -11.97 2.34
C GLU A 224 -37.47 -11.78 2.99
N LYS A 225 -37.21 -10.58 3.52
CA LYS A 225 -36.01 -10.20 4.27
C LYS A 225 -36.37 -9.23 5.39
N LYS A 226 -35.41 -8.96 6.25
CA LYS A 226 -35.50 -7.84 7.20
C LYS A 226 -34.60 -6.73 6.76
N VAL A 227 -35.02 -5.50 7.00
CA VAL A 227 -34.22 -4.28 6.73
C VAL A 227 -34.29 -3.33 7.92
N ASP A 228 -33.21 -2.63 8.18
CA ASP A 228 -33.20 -1.48 9.07
C ASP A 228 -33.44 -0.23 8.23
N LEU A 229 -34.40 0.59 8.66
CA LEU A 229 -34.71 1.87 8.03
C LEU A 229 -34.16 2.99 8.90
N ILE A 230 -33.37 3.88 8.30
CA ILE A 230 -32.67 4.95 9.01
C ILE A 230 -32.96 6.28 8.32
N SER A 231 -33.28 7.31 9.11
CA SER A 231 -33.46 8.66 8.56
C SER A 231 -32.17 9.45 8.53
N TYR A 232 -31.98 10.25 7.50
CA TYR A 232 -30.94 11.26 7.41
C TYR A 232 -31.56 12.66 7.36
N GLU A 233 -30.96 13.61 8.11
CA GLU A 233 -31.16 15.04 7.91
C GLU A 233 -30.49 15.49 6.61
N GLN A 234 -30.88 16.66 6.10
CA GLN A 234 -30.41 17.18 4.80
C GLN A 234 -28.87 17.19 4.68
N HIS A 235 -28.15 17.67 5.71
CA HIS A 235 -26.69 17.76 5.68
C HIS A 235 -25.99 16.39 5.69
N GLN A 236 -26.63 15.33 6.17
CA GLN A 236 -26.05 13.98 6.19
C GLN A 236 -25.98 13.36 4.78
N PHE A 237 -26.84 13.79 3.86
CA PHE A 237 -26.71 13.41 2.44
C PHE A 237 -25.45 14.02 1.81
N ASP A 238 -24.94 15.17 2.30
CA ASP A 238 -23.66 15.71 1.83
C ASP A 238 -22.49 14.82 2.24
N TRP A 239 -22.52 14.22 3.42
CA TRP A 239 -21.53 13.24 3.84
C TRP A 239 -21.59 11.94 3.04
N ALA A 240 -22.77 11.53 2.62
CA ALA A 240 -22.97 10.32 1.82
C ALA A 240 -22.42 10.43 0.38
N LYS A 241 -22.03 11.63 -0.09
CA LYS A 241 -21.51 11.84 -1.45
C LYS A 241 -20.29 11.00 -1.77
N ASP A 242 -19.36 10.90 -0.81
CA ASP A 242 -18.11 10.14 -0.98
C ASP A 242 -18.33 8.62 -0.94
N TYR A 243 -19.51 8.18 -0.52
CA TYR A 243 -19.87 6.76 -0.38
C TYR A 243 -20.89 6.30 -1.42
N LEU A 244 -21.30 7.17 -2.34
CA LEU A 244 -22.26 6.81 -3.41
C LEU A 244 -21.57 5.94 -4.47
N LEU A 245 -21.99 4.69 -4.60
CA LEU A 245 -21.53 3.79 -5.65
C LEU A 245 -22.28 4.03 -6.96
N GLU A 246 -23.61 4.15 -6.89
CA GLU A 246 -24.46 4.28 -8.05
C GLU A 246 -25.81 4.94 -7.67
N GLY A 247 -26.47 5.64 -8.60
CA GLY A 247 -27.78 6.24 -8.40
C GLY A 247 -27.75 7.72 -8.08
N SER A 248 -28.76 8.22 -7.35
CA SER A 248 -28.97 9.64 -7.06
C SER A 248 -29.23 9.90 -5.59
N LEU A 249 -28.33 10.66 -4.94
CA LEU A 249 -28.55 11.19 -3.60
C LEU A 249 -29.65 12.26 -3.57
N GLU A 250 -29.72 13.07 -4.62
CA GLU A 250 -30.70 14.16 -4.73
C GLU A 250 -32.14 13.62 -4.72
N SER A 251 -32.39 12.52 -5.41
CA SER A 251 -33.70 11.85 -5.39
C SER A 251 -34.02 11.28 -4.01
N ALA A 252 -33.06 10.66 -3.33
CA ALA A 252 -33.27 10.13 -1.99
C ALA A 252 -33.52 11.23 -0.94
N GLN A 253 -32.93 12.42 -1.15
CA GLN A 253 -33.04 13.56 -0.26
C GLN A 253 -34.38 14.31 -0.44
N ASN A 254 -34.82 14.53 -1.70
CA ASN A 254 -35.90 15.44 -2.04
C ASN A 254 -37.23 14.72 -2.36
N ASP A 255 -37.18 13.48 -2.87
CA ASP A 255 -38.39 12.76 -3.25
C ASP A 255 -38.88 11.88 -2.10
N VAL A 256 -40.07 12.11 -1.64
CA VAL A 256 -40.70 11.31 -0.58
C VAL A 256 -41.05 9.91 -1.08
N GLY A 257 -40.76 8.89 -0.29
CA GLY A 257 -40.98 7.48 -0.66
C GLY A 257 -39.78 6.85 -1.37
N THR A 258 -38.63 7.52 -1.37
CA THR A 258 -37.38 7.01 -1.94
C THR A 258 -36.33 6.75 -0.86
N GLY A 259 -35.34 5.89 -1.18
CA GLY A 259 -34.25 5.56 -0.26
C GLY A 259 -33.01 5.03 -0.96
N LEU A 260 -31.93 4.96 -0.21
CA LEU A 260 -30.65 4.40 -0.60
C LEU A 260 -30.46 3.06 0.09
N ILE A 261 -29.94 2.06 -0.61
CA ILE A 261 -29.53 0.80 -0.02
C ILE A 261 -28.04 0.84 0.27
N VAL A 262 -27.62 0.34 1.42
CA VAL A 262 -26.19 0.16 1.72
C VAL A 262 -25.72 -1.16 1.11
N TYR A 263 -24.56 -1.14 0.46
CA TYR A 263 -23.97 -2.30 -0.19
C TYR A 263 -23.70 -3.42 0.82
N GLU A 264 -24.20 -4.59 0.54
CA GLU A 264 -23.88 -5.83 1.21
C GLU A 264 -23.77 -6.92 0.16
N GLN A 265 -22.74 -7.77 0.24
CA GLN A 265 -22.46 -8.79 -0.78
C GLN A 265 -23.63 -9.73 -1.07
N GLN A 266 -24.45 -10.02 -0.05
CA GLN A 266 -25.63 -10.90 -0.18
C GLN A 266 -26.93 -10.13 -0.41
N ASN A 267 -26.84 -8.82 -0.62
CA ASN A 267 -28.04 -8.02 -0.83
C ASN A 267 -28.62 -8.27 -2.23
N THR A 268 -29.88 -8.61 -2.26
CA THR A 268 -30.63 -8.84 -3.53
C THR A 268 -31.41 -7.62 -3.98
N ILE A 269 -31.39 -6.53 -3.19
CA ILE A 269 -32.11 -5.29 -3.50
C ILE A 269 -31.23 -4.45 -4.42
N GLN A 270 -31.78 -4.02 -5.55
CA GLN A 270 -31.07 -3.23 -6.57
C GLN A 270 -31.73 -1.87 -6.76
N ILE A 271 -31.01 -0.95 -7.42
CA ILE A 271 -31.58 0.35 -7.83
C ILE A 271 -32.76 0.12 -8.77
N GLY A 272 -33.86 0.85 -8.49
CA GLY A 272 -35.14 0.71 -9.22
C GLY A 272 -36.12 -0.25 -8.57
N ASP A 273 -35.67 -1.10 -7.64
CA ASP A 273 -36.57 -1.99 -6.89
C ASP A 273 -37.49 -1.20 -5.95
N THR A 274 -38.71 -1.71 -5.80
CA THR A 274 -39.64 -1.25 -4.76
C THR A 274 -39.62 -2.26 -3.63
N VAL A 275 -39.24 -1.81 -2.44
CA VAL A 275 -39.22 -2.61 -1.20
C VAL A 275 -40.55 -2.38 -0.47
N THR A 276 -41.32 -3.42 -0.28
CA THR A 276 -42.55 -3.39 0.55
C THR A 276 -42.19 -3.67 1.99
N LEU A 277 -42.38 -2.69 2.87
CA LEU A 277 -42.12 -2.74 4.30
C LEU A 277 -43.43 -3.05 5.05
N ASN A 278 -43.37 -3.93 6.05
CA ASN A 278 -44.51 -4.20 6.93
C ASN A 278 -44.29 -3.55 8.29
N ILE A 279 -44.90 -2.39 8.51
CA ILE A 279 -44.78 -1.61 9.74
C ILE A 279 -46.14 -1.58 10.45
N SER A 280 -46.20 -2.10 11.67
CA SER A 280 -47.43 -2.16 12.47
C SER A 280 -48.60 -2.81 11.73
N GLY A 281 -48.33 -3.80 10.88
CA GLY A 281 -49.35 -4.49 10.09
C GLY A 281 -49.80 -3.78 8.81
N GLN A 282 -49.25 -2.60 8.51
CA GLN A 282 -49.49 -1.84 7.28
C GLN A 282 -48.36 -2.04 6.27
N LYS A 283 -48.72 -2.28 5.02
CA LYS A 283 -47.75 -2.33 3.93
C LYS A 283 -47.43 -0.92 3.42
N LYS A 284 -46.19 -0.54 3.48
CA LYS A 284 -45.64 0.71 2.94
C LYS A 284 -44.57 0.39 1.90
N GLU A 285 -44.41 1.23 0.92
CA GLU A 285 -43.46 1.03 -0.17
C GLU A 285 -42.38 2.11 -0.14
N ILE A 286 -41.15 1.70 -0.43
CA ILE A 286 -39.99 2.60 -0.64
C ILE A 286 -39.27 2.19 -1.92
N GLN A 287 -38.98 3.15 -2.79
CA GLN A 287 -38.26 2.92 -4.01
C GLN A 287 -36.76 3.16 -3.78
N ILE A 288 -35.93 2.23 -4.22
CA ILE A 288 -34.47 2.36 -4.10
C ILE A 288 -33.94 3.15 -5.29
N VAL A 289 -33.30 4.30 -5.01
CA VAL A 289 -32.79 5.23 -6.03
C VAL A 289 -31.27 5.34 -6.05
N GLY A 290 -30.57 4.64 -5.15
CA GLY A 290 -29.11 4.59 -5.14
C GLY A 290 -28.57 3.57 -4.16
N THR A 291 -27.23 3.32 -4.29
CA THR A 291 -26.48 2.39 -3.44
C THR A 291 -25.29 3.12 -2.83
N LEU A 292 -25.12 2.99 -1.52
CA LEU A 292 -23.95 3.49 -0.77
C LEU A 292 -22.98 2.35 -0.49
N SER A 293 -21.66 2.62 -0.52
CA SER A 293 -20.62 1.65 -0.12
C SER A 293 -20.57 1.43 1.38
N ASP A 294 -20.89 2.46 2.18
CA ASP A 294 -20.82 2.41 3.64
C ASP A 294 -21.81 3.41 4.27
N CYS A 295 -22.11 3.20 5.54
CA CYS A 295 -22.90 4.11 6.38
C CYS A 295 -22.43 4.01 7.84
N PRO A 296 -22.79 4.97 8.72
CA PRO A 296 -22.35 4.99 10.12
C PRO A 296 -22.91 3.86 11.00
N PHE A 297 -23.76 2.99 10.45
CA PHE A 297 -24.44 1.95 11.22
C PHE A 297 -24.30 0.60 10.56
N TYR A 298 -24.06 -0.42 11.38
CA TYR A 298 -23.98 -1.80 10.94
C TYR A 298 -25.24 -2.55 11.37
N SER A 299 -26.02 -2.96 10.41
CA SER A 299 -27.15 -3.87 10.64
C SER A 299 -26.66 -5.29 10.97
N ALA A 300 -27.51 -6.08 11.61
CA ALA A 300 -27.18 -7.47 11.88
C ALA A 300 -26.98 -8.26 10.57
N ALA A 301 -26.17 -9.31 10.60
CA ALA A 301 -25.90 -10.12 9.40
C ALA A 301 -27.18 -10.60 8.72
N GLY A 302 -27.33 -10.28 7.44
CA GLY A 302 -28.52 -10.62 6.64
C GLY A 302 -29.69 -9.63 6.76
N VAL A 303 -29.51 -8.54 7.50
CA VAL A 303 -30.46 -7.42 7.59
C VAL A 303 -29.95 -6.30 6.70
N GLY A 304 -30.68 -5.96 5.65
CA GLY A 304 -30.30 -4.85 4.75
C GLY A 304 -30.49 -3.49 5.43
N THR A 305 -29.68 -2.48 5.06
CA THR A 305 -29.80 -1.12 5.60
C THR A 305 -30.33 -0.18 4.53
N ILE A 306 -31.47 0.45 4.76
CA ILE A 306 -32.07 1.46 3.89
C ILE A 306 -32.00 2.83 4.57
N ILE A 307 -31.42 3.80 3.87
CA ILE A 307 -31.33 5.18 4.32
C ILE A 307 -32.32 6.05 3.52
N CYS A 308 -33.11 6.86 4.20
CA CYS A 308 -34.09 7.73 3.58
C CYS A 308 -34.10 9.12 4.24
N SER A 309 -34.81 10.06 3.63
CA SER A 309 -35.03 11.36 4.26
C SER A 309 -35.96 11.26 5.48
N GLU A 310 -35.86 12.22 6.38
CA GLU A 310 -36.77 12.29 7.55
C GLU A 310 -38.25 12.28 7.14
N ASP A 311 -38.60 12.95 6.03
CA ASP A 311 -39.98 13.01 5.57
C ASP A 311 -40.46 11.67 5.04
N THR A 312 -39.60 10.94 4.31
CA THR A 312 -39.88 9.55 3.92
C THR A 312 -40.05 8.65 5.16
N PHE A 313 -39.14 8.77 6.13
CA PHE A 313 -39.23 7.96 7.37
C PHE A 313 -40.55 8.22 8.12
N LYS A 314 -40.92 9.49 8.33
CA LYS A 314 -42.19 9.90 8.97
C LYS A 314 -43.42 9.37 8.22
N GLN A 315 -43.41 9.45 6.87
CA GLN A 315 -44.51 8.92 6.07
C GLN A 315 -44.68 7.40 6.19
N ILE A 316 -43.57 6.68 6.32
CA ILE A 316 -43.54 5.22 6.39
C ILE A 316 -43.90 4.75 7.80
N THR A 317 -43.27 5.30 8.85
CA THR A 317 -43.37 4.81 10.24
C THR A 317 -44.41 5.55 11.07
N SER A 318 -44.80 6.77 10.67
CA SER A 318 -45.60 7.73 11.46
C SER A 318 -44.90 8.23 12.72
N GLU A 319 -43.59 7.97 12.87
CA GLU A 319 -42.76 8.48 13.97
C GLU A 319 -42.17 9.83 13.61
N SER A 320 -41.99 10.70 14.62
CA SER A 320 -41.47 12.05 14.43
C SER A 320 -40.39 12.44 15.42
N LYS A 321 -40.12 11.59 16.40
CA LYS A 321 -39.08 11.77 17.42
C LYS A 321 -37.82 11.01 17.03
N TYR A 322 -36.68 11.42 17.57
CA TYR A 322 -35.40 10.78 17.28
C TYR A 322 -35.15 9.55 18.17
N THR A 323 -34.43 8.59 17.62
CA THR A 323 -33.88 7.45 18.36
C THR A 323 -32.54 7.80 18.95
N ILE A 324 -31.70 8.53 18.19
CA ILE A 324 -30.35 8.94 18.58
C ILE A 324 -30.19 10.41 18.21
N ILE A 325 -29.57 11.17 19.10
CA ILE A 325 -29.00 12.48 18.80
C ILE A 325 -27.49 12.40 19.02
N ASP A 326 -26.76 12.75 18.00
CA ASP A 326 -25.30 12.81 17.99
C ASP A 326 -24.86 14.27 18.05
N VAL A 327 -23.81 14.54 18.84
CA VAL A 327 -23.27 15.88 19.08
C VAL A 327 -21.78 15.88 18.80
N GLN A 328 -21.35 16.83 17.99
CA GLN A 328 -19.93 17.17 17.78
C GLN A 328 -19.64 18.45 18.58
N LEU A 329 -18.56 18.42 19.34
CA LEU A 329 -18.17 19.53 20.20
C LEU A 329 -17.13 20.43 19.53
N THR A 330 -17.08 21.68 19.95
CA THR A 330 -15.98 22.57 19.58
C THR A 330 -14.68 22.08 20.20
N LYS A 331 -13.54 22.42 19.60
CA LYS A 331 -12.21 22.01 20.09
C LYS A 331 -11.88 22.52 21.51
N ASP A 332 -12.54 23.56 21.95
CA ASP A 332 -12.31 24.20 23.26
C ASP A 332 -13.24 23.65 24.34
N ALA A 333 -14.07 22.65 24.03
CA ALA A 333 -14.99 22.05 24.98
C ALA A 333 -14.27 21.35 26.13
N THR A 334 -14.66 21.67 27.35
CA THR A 334 -14.09 21.10 28.58
C THR A 334 -14.96 19.98 29.15
N ASP A 335 -14.44 19.23 30.12
CA ASP A 335 -15.22 18.21 30.83
C ASP A 335 -16.40 18.80 31.62
N GLU A 336 -16.28 20.06 32.08
CA GLU A 336 -17.36 20.78 32.75
C GLU A 336 -18.51 21.07 31.79
N ASP A 337 -18.19 21.38 30.53
CA ASP A 337 -19.17 21.62 29.48
C ASP A 337 -19.92 20.35 29.11
N VAL A 338 -19.21 19.25 28.99
CA VAL A 338 -19.82 17.93 28.74
C VAL A 338 -20.72 17.51 29.90
N TYR A 339 -20.30 17.76 31.13
CA TYR A 339 -21.14 17.53 32.30
C TYR A 339 -22.39 18.40 32.27
N ALA A 340 -22.31 19.66 31.86
CA ALA A 340 -23.46 20.55 31.71
C ALA A 340 -24.46 20.01 30.65
N ILE A 341 -23.99 19.54 29.51
CA ILE A 341 -24.82 18.87 28.48
C ILE A 341 -25.48 17.62 29.06
N HIS A 342 -24.72 16.79 29.80
CA HIS A 342 -25.25 15.58 30.42
C HIS A 342 -26.40 15.90 31.43
N GLN A 343 -26.33 17.02 32.14
CA GLN A 343 -27.41 17.45 33.06
C GLN A 343 -28.70 17.88 32.33
N MET A 344 -28.61 18.20 31.04
CA MET A 344 -29.80 18.53 30.23
C MET A 344 -30.50 17.27 29.72
N VAL A 345 -29.81 16.10 29.72
CA VAL A 345 -30.33 14.82 29.22
C VAL A 345 -31.26 14.18 30.26
N ASP A 346 -32.44 13.78 29.85
CA ASP A 346 -33.37 13.07 30.74
C ASP A 346 -32.75 11.76 31.21
N SER A 347 -32.91 11.42 32.47
CA SER A 347 -32.34 10.21 33.09
C SER A 347 -32.82 8.88 32.47
N THR A 348 -33.84 8.90 31.64
CA THR A 348 -34.32 7.73 30.89
C THR A 348 -33.48 7.45 29.64
N PHE A 349 -32.79 8.45 29.13
CA PHE A 349 -31.93 8.30 27.94
C PHE A 349 -30.50 7.86 28.32
N THR A 350 -29.87 7.12 27.45
CA THR A 350 -28.46 6.75 27.62
C THR A 350 -27.57 7.85 27.04
N PHE A 351 -26.74 8.42 27.91
CA PHE A 351 -25.70 9.37 27.49
C PHE A 351 -24.36 8.65 27.35
N SER A 352 -23.71 8.78 26.18
CA SER A 352 -22.39 8.20 25.90
C SER A 352 -21.40 9.30 25.52
N ASP A 353 -20.26 9.33 26.21
CA ASP A 353 -19.12 10.20 25.87
C ASP A 353 -18.10 9.38 25.08
N GLU A 354 -18.03 9.65 23.78
CA GLU A 354 -17.18 8.90 22.84
C GLU A 354 -15.82 9.57 22.61
N ARG A 355 -15.54 10.71 23.23
CA ARG A 355 -14.31 11.49 23.03
C ARG A 355 -13.05 10.67 23.26
N MET A 356 -13.00 9.85 24.32
CA MET A 356 -11.86 8.99 24.61
C MET A 356 -11.73 7.87 23.57
N GLY A 357 -12.84 7.32 23.11
CA GLY A 357 -12.88 6.30 22.04
C GLY A 357 -12.39 6.87 20.71
N ASN A 358 -12.92 8.04 20.33
CA ASN A 358 -12.51 8.77 19.12
C ASN A 358 -11.02 9.07 19.14
N SER A 359 -10.57 9.52 20.24
CA SER A 359 -9.20 9.81 20.56
C SER A 359 -8.32 8.56 20.37
N SER A 360 -8.66 7.42 20.96
CA SER A 360 -7.96 6.14 20.76
C SER A 360 -7.95 5.69 19.30
N THR A 361 -9.04 5.93 18.58
CA THR A 361 -9.14 5.62 17.14
C THR A 361 -8.15 6.44 16.33
N MET A 362 -8.00 7.73 16.63
CA MET A 362 -7.00 8.59 15.98
C MET A 362 -5.57 8.12 16.25
N GLY A 363 -5.25 7.69 17.47
CA GLY A 363 -3.95 7.13 17.79
C GLY A 363 -3.66 5.86 16.97
N THR A 364 -4.64 4.97 16.87
CA THR A 364 -4.55 3.77 16.04
C THR A 364 -4.36 4.11 14.58
N TYR A 365 -5.09 5.10 14.06
CA TYR A 365 -4.95 5.59 12.68
C TYR A 365 -3.51 6.08 12.40
N TYR A 366 -2.93 6.91 13.26
CA TYR A 366 -1.55 7.39 13.08
C TYR A 366 -0.53 6.26 13.09
N CYS A 367 -0.70 5.25 13.96
CA CYS A 367 0.16 4.07 13.98
C CYS A 367 0.10 3.31 12.67
N PHE A 368 -1.10 3.03 12.17
CA PHE A 368 -1.28 2.30 10.91
C PHE A 368 -0.79 3.11 9.72
N TRP A 369 -1.08 4.40 9.70
CA TRP A 369 -0.60 5.31 8.66
C TRP A 369 0.94 5.29 8.57
N LEU A 370 1.61 5.45 9.70
CA LEU A 370 3.07 5.42 9.76
C LEU A 370 3.63 4.06 9.34
N PHE A 371 2.99 2.96 9.77
CA PHE A 371 3.39 1.60 9.41
C PHE A 371 3.26 1.37 7.91
N VAL A 372 2.11 1.67 7.32
CA VAL A 372 1.83 1.38 5.90
C VAL A 372 2.68 2.25 4.98
N TYR A 373 2.73 3.56 5.21
CA TYR A 373 3.58 4.45 4.42
C TYR A 373 5.06 4.21 4.66
N GLY A 374 5.46 3.89 5.90
CA GLY A 374 6.83 3.48 6.22
C GLY A 374 7.24 2.23 5.44
N PHE A 375 6.36 1.25 5.32
CA PHE A 375 6.60 0.04 4.52
C PHE A 375 6.70 0.35 3.02
N LEU A 376 5.85 1.25 2.50
CA LEU A 376 5.91 1.70 1.12
C LEU A 376 7.25 2.38 0.80
N VAL A 377 7.74 3.23 1.71
CA VAL A 377 9.07 3.84 1.60
C VAL A 377 10.18 2.79 1.63
N LEU A 378 10.09 1.77 2.48
CA LEU A 378 11.04 0.66 2.50
C LEU A 378 11.05 -0.12 1.18
N ILE A 379 9.89 -0.42 0.60
CA ILE A 379 9.79 -1.06 -0.72
C ILE A 379 10.45 -0.18 -1.79
N ALA A 380 10.23 1.12 -1.76
CA ALA A 380 10.87 2.07 -2.67
C ALA A 380 12.40 2.07 -2.51
N LEU A 381 12.93 2.08 -1.30
CA LEU A 381 14.36 1.99 -1.02
C LEU A 381 14.96 0.66 -1.50
N ILE A 382 14.29 -0.46 -1.23
CA ILE A 382 14.72 -1.78 -1.72
C ILE A 382 14.77 -1.76 -3.26
N THR A 383 13.78 -1.15 -3.91
CA THR A 383 13.74 -0.96 -5.36
C THR A 383 14.97 -0.21 -5.86
N VAL A 384 15.28 0.94 -5.25
CA VAL A 384 16.45 1.76 -5.59
C VAL A 384 17.74 0.95 -5.48
N PHE A 385 17.98 0.31 -4.33
CA PHE A 385 19.17 -0.50 -4.09
C PHE A 385 19.28 -1.70 -5.03
N ASN A 386 18.16 -2.37 -5.31
CA ASN A 386 18.11 -3.50 -6.21
C ASN A 386 18.49 -3.10 -7.64
N ILE A 387 17.96 -1.98 -8.14
CA ILE A 387 18.27 -1.42 -9.46
C ILE A 387 19.73 -1.02 -9.55
N ILE A 388 20.23 -0.26 -8.56
CA ILE A 388 21.64 0.17 -8.53
C ILE A 388 22.57 -1.03 -8.54
N ASN A 389 22.34 -2.02 -7.69
CA ASN A 389 23.16 -3.24 -7.62
C ASN A 389 23.10 -4.05 -8.92
N SER A 390 21.93 -4.20 -9.52
CA SER A 390 21.73 -4.95 -10.75
C SER A 390 22.49 -4.33 -11.92
N ILE A 391 22.37 -2.99 -12.12
CA ILE A 391 23.08 -2.28 -13.17
C ILE A 391 24.60 -2.30 -12.91
N ALA A 392 25.04 -2.06 -11.67
CA ALA A 392 26.45 -2.08 -11.31
C ALA A 392 27.08 -3.45 -11.58
N MET A 393 26.36 -4.53 -11.29
CA MET A 393 26.81 -5.91 -11.56
C MET A 393 26.88 -6.19 -13.07
N SER A 394 25.87 -5.77 -13.86
CA SER A 394 25.87 -5.92 -15.32
C SER A 394 27.08 -5.25 -15.95
N VAL A 395 27.32 -3.98 -15.59
CA VAL A 395 28.45 -3.21 -16.12
C VAL A 395 29.80 -3.80 -15.66
N SER A 396 29.94 -4.15 -14.38
CA SER A 396 31.18 -4.75 -13.85
C SER A 396 31.52 -6.08 -14.52
N SER A 397 30.55 -6.91 -14.84
CA SER A 397 30.78 -8.22 -15.49
C SER A 397 31.31 -8.08 -16.92
N ARG A 398 31.14 -6.92 -17.54
CA ARG A 398 31.56 -6.63 -18.94
C ARG A 398 32.73 -5.63 -19.03
N SER A 399 33.37 -5.30 -17.93
CA SER A 399 34.45 -4.30 -17.91
C SER A 399 35.58 -4.63 -18.88
N LYS A 400 35.96 -5.93 -19.07
CA LYS A 400 36.96 -6.37 -20.07
C LYS A 400 36.50 -6.04 -21.52
N GLN A 401 35.22 -6.22 -21.84
CA GLN A 401 34.67 -5.89 -23.18
C GLN A 401 34.72 -4.36 -23.42
N TYR A 402 34.43 -3.55 -22.41
CA TYR A 402 34.52 -2.10 -22.51
C TYR A 402 35.97 -1.61 -22.68
N GLY A 403 36.92 -2.29 -22.02
CA GLY A 403 38.36 -2.04 -22.23
C GLY A 403 38.79 -2.33 -23.67
N SER A 404 38.35 -3.46 -24.26
CA SER A 404 38.62 -3.79 -25.65
C SER A 404 38.01 -2.77 -26.62
N PHE A 405 36.81 -2.26 -26.37
CA PHE A 405 36.23 -1.20 -27.20
C PHE A 405 36.99 0.09 -27.13
N ARG A 406 37.53 0.47 -25.97
CA ARG A 406 38.41 1.62 -25.82
C ARG A 406 39.74 1.44 -26.58
N ALA A 407 40.30 0.24 -26.58
CA ALA A 407 41.52 -0.09 -27.32
C ALA A 407 41.35 0.05 -28.85
N ILE A 408 40.14 -0.23 -29.37
CA ILE A 408 39.81 -0.07 -30.80
C ILE A 408 39.43 1.37 -31.15
N GLY A 409 39.47 2.34 -30.17
CA GLY A 409 39.26 3.75 -30.41
C GLY A 409 37.88 4.30 -29.99
N LEU A 410 37.04 3.55 -29.25
CA LEU A 410 35.81 4.10 -28.71
C LEU A 410 36.15 5.20 -27.68
N SER A 411 35.56 6.39 -27.86
CA SER A 411 35.69 7.48 -26.89
C SER A 411 34.93 7.15 -25.58
N THR A 412 35.39 7.76 -24.48
CA THR A 412 34.70 7.61 -23.17
C THR A 412 33.24 8.09 -23.21
N GLY A 413 32.95 9.13 -24.03
CA GLY A 413 31.60 9.64 -24.25
C GLY A 413 30.67 8.63 -24.96
N GLN A 414 31.19 7.93 -25.98
CA GLN A 414 30.45 6.88 -26.68
C GLN A 414 30.20 5.69 -25.78
N LEU A 415 31.19 5.28 -24.99
CA LEU A 415 31.04 4.19 -24.02
C LEU A 415 30.00 4.51 -22.94
N ARG A 416 29.98 5.77 -22.45
CA ARG A 416 28.95 6.26 -21.53
C ARG A 416 27.54 6.11 -22.12
N LYS A 417 27.32 6.58 -23.37
CA LYS A 417 26.06 6.48 -24.07
C LYS A 417 25.61 5.02 -24.25
N MET A 418 26.54 4.13 -24.55
CA MET A 418 26.28 2.70 -24.67
C MET A 418 25.80 2.09 -23.36
N ILE A 419 26.45 2.39 -22.23
CA ILE A 419 26.06 1.88 -20.90
C ILE A 419 24.70 2.44 -20.47
N VAL A 420 24.48 3.74 -20.74
CA VAL A 420 23.17 4.37 -20.48
C VAL A 420 22.08 3.67 -21.31
N ALA A 421 22.31 3.45 -22.60
CA ALA A 421 21.33 2.79 -23.46
C ALA A 421 21.05 1.34 -23.01
N GLU A 422 22.08 0.60 -22.55
CA GLU A 422 21.92 -0.74 -21.96
C GLU A 422 21.03 -0.70 -20.72
N ALA A 423 21.31 0.20 -19.76
CA ALA A 423 20.52 0.36 -18.54
C ALA A 423 19.07 0.75 -18.82
N PHE A 424 18.85 1.74 -19.70
CA PHE A 424 17.49 2.15 -20.10
C PHE A 424 16.72 1.04 -20.82
N THR A 425 17.41 0.19 -21.58
CA THR A 425 16.74 -0.98 -22.22
C THR A 425 16.18 -1.94 -21.17
N TYR A 426 16.94 -2.23 -20.10
CA TYR A 426 16.42 -3.03 -18.99
C TYR A 426 15.28 -2.33 -18.25
N THR A 427 15.41 -1.02 -18.01
CA THR A 427 14.39 -0.21 -17.33
C THR A 427 13.08 -0.20 -18.12
N ILE A 428 13.12 0.02 -19.42
CA ILE A 428 11.93 0.09 -20.27
C ILE A 428 11.24 -1.30 -20.32
N ILE A 429 11.99 -2.37 -20.62
CA ILE A 429 11.41 -3.70 -20.72
C ILE A 429 10.87 -4.16 -19.36
N GLY A 430 11.65 -3.97 -18.29
CA GLY A 430 11.23 -4.29 -16.92
C GLY A 430 10.06 -3.42 -16.45
N GLY A 431 10.06 -2.14 -16.84
CA GLY A 431 8.97 -1.21 -16.60
C GLY A 431 7.65 -1.66 -17.25
N ILE A 432 7.69 -2.01 -18.53
CA ILE A 432 6.49 -2.50 -19.25
C ILE A 432 5.96 -3.79 -18.61
N VAL A 433 6.84 -4.79 -18.44
CA VAL A 433 6.43 -6.08 -17.83
C VAL A 433 5.94 -5.88 -16.40
N GLY A 434 6.65 -5.07 -15.61
CA GLY A 434 6.28 -4.77 -14.24
C GLY A 434 4.96 -4.01 -14.13
N THR A 435 4.70 -3.06 -15.02
CA THR A 435 3.43 -2.33 -15.07
C THR A 435 2.27 -3.27 -15.40
N ILE A 436 2.40 -4.10 -16.43
CA ILE A 436 1.32 -5.04 -16.80
C ILE A 436 1.03 -6.00 -15.65
N LEU A 437 2.03 -6.69 -15.13
CA LEU A 437 1.86 -7.66 -14.06
C LEU A 437 1.48 -6.99 -12.73
N GLY A 438 2.02 -5.81 -12.46
CA GLY A 438 1.71 -5.04 -11.26
C GLY A 438 0.27 -4.53 -11.25
N LEU A 439 -0.25 -4.03 -12.36
CA LEU A 439 -1.66 -3.63 -12.48
C LEU A 439 -2.61 -4.83 -12.37
N LEU A 440 -2.24 -5.97 -12.96
CA LEU A 440 -3.02 -7.21 -12.81
C LEU A 440 -3.07 -7.66 -11.33
N SER A 441 -1.93 -7.66 -10.64
CA SER A 441 -1.86 -8.00 -9.22
C SER A 441 -2.62 -7.00 -8.35
N ASN A 442 -2.47 -5.70 -8.62
CA ASN A 442 -3.18 -4.63 -7.93
C ASN A 442 -4.70 -4.81 -8.09
N LYS A 443 -5.19 -5.04 -9.33
CA LYS A 443 -6.60 -5.27 -9.60
C LYS A 443 -7.16 -6.46 -8.81
N VAL A 444 -6.49 -7.62 -8.86
CA VAL A 444 -6.93 -8.82 -8.14
C VAL A 444 -6.99 -8.56 -6.62
N LEU A 445 -5.98 -7.90 -6.06
CA LEU A 445 -5.96 -7.58 -4.64
C LEU A 445 -7.05 -6.57 -4.27
N PHE A 446 -7.27 -5.56 -5.10
CA PHE A 446 -8.33 -4.57 -4.90
C PHE A 446 -9.70 -5.23 -4.90
N GLU A 447 -9.99 -6.07 -5.90
CA GLU A 447 -11.27 -6.79 -6.00
C GLU A 447 -11.48 -7.72 -4.79
N MET A 448 -10.43 -8.40 -4.32
CA MET A 448 -10.51 -9.29 -3.16
C MET A 448 -10.68 -8.57 -1.83
N LEU A 449 -10.06 -7.41 -1.64
CA LEU A 449 -9.99 -6.72 -0.36
C LEU A 449 -11.03 -5.59 -0.25
N ILE A 450 -11.26 -4.84 -1.33
CA ILE A 450 -12.06 -3.62 -1.31
C ILE A 450 -13.41 -3.84 -2.01
N SER A 451 -13.40 -4.23 -3.29
CA SER A 451 -14.66 -4.42 -4.03
C SER A 451 -15.57 -5.45 -3.39
N TYR A 452 -14.99 -6.52 -2.85
CA TYR A 452 -15.75 -7.56 -2.15
C TYR A 452 -16.52 -7.04 -0.95
N LYS A 453 -15.94 -6.10 -0.19
CA LYS A 453 -16.52 -5.62 1.08
C LYS A 453 -17.37 -4.35 0.90
N TRP A 454 -16.92 -3.41 0.06
CA TRP A 454 -17.54 -2.08 -0.08
C TRP A 454 -18.19 -1.85 -1.45
N GLY A 455 -18.03 -2.78 -2.41
CA GLY A 455 -18.61 -2.64 -3.74
C GLY A 455 -17.88 -1.68 -4.68
N ASP A 456 -16.81 -1.05 -4.23
CA ASP A 456 -16.05 -0.08 -5.05
C ASP A 456 -15.51 -0.70 -6.32
N THR A 457 -15.56 0.05 -7.42
CA THR A 457 -15.03 -0.38 -8.70
C THR A 457 -13.54 -0.05 -8.83
N TRP A 458 -12.75 -1.04 -9.27
CA TRP A 458 -11.32 -0.82 -9.49
C TRP A 458 -11.06 0.22 -10.57
N THR A 459 -10.21 1.18 -10.27
CA THR A 459 -9.67 2.16 -11.21
C THR A 459 -8.16 2.02 -11.32
N ILE A 460 -7.59 2.45 -12.45
CA ILE A 460 -6.12 2.36 -12.61
C ILE A 460 -5.44 3.34 -11.64
N PRO A 461 -4.55 2.88 -10.74
CA PRO A 461 -3.85 3.74 -9.78
C PRO A 461 -2.74 4.54 -10.48
N LEU A 462 -3.13 5.59 -11.22
CA LEU A 462 -2.19 6.39 -12.05
C LEU A 462 -1.16 7.13 -11.20
N LYS A 463 -1.53 7.58 -10.01
CA LYS A 463 -0.65 8.30 -9.09
C LYS A 463 0.48 7.39 -8.58
N GLU A 464 0.14 6.23 -8.08
CA GLU A 464 1.07 5.23 -7.56
C GLU A 464 1.96 4.67 -8.68
N LEU A 465 1.37 4.42 -9.84
CA LEU A 465 2.10 4.01 -11.05
C LEU A 465 3.11 5.09 -11.48
N GLY A 466 2.71 6.35 -11.48
CA GLY A 466 3.59 7.48 -11.80
C GLY A 466 4.78 7.58 -10.82
N ILE A 467 4.50 7.44 -9.52
CA ILE A 467 5.52 7.48 -8.46
C ILE A 467 6.54 6.36 -8.66
N ILE A 468 6.11 5.12 -8.82
CA ILE A 468 7.05 3.99 -8.94
C ILE A 468 7.86 4.05 -10.24
N LEU A 469 7.26 4.44 -11.35
CA LEU A 469 7.98 4.62 -12.61
C LEU A 469 9.03 5.73 -12.51
N LEU A 470 8.72 6.83 -11.83
CA LEU A 470 9.68 7.90 -11.55
C LEU A 470 10.85 7.37 -10.69
N ILE A 471 10.57 6.66 -9.61
CA ILE A 471 11.59 6.03 -8.75
C ILE A 471 12.48 5.09 -9.56
N VAL A 472 11.92 4.26 -10.41
CA VAL A 472 12.66 3.31 -11.27
C VAL A 472 13.58 4.04 -12.24
N VAL A 473 13.09 5.09 -12.91
CA VAL A 473 13.89 5.90 -13.85
C VAL A 473 15.02 6.64 -13.15
N LEU A 474 14.71 7.32 -12.02
CA LEU A 474 15.73 8.03 -11.24
C LEU A 474 16.80 7.07 -10.70
N SER A 475 16.37 5.89 -10.22
CA SER A 475 17.29 4.85 -9.75
C SER A 475 18.21 4.34 -10.86
N ALA A 476 17.70 4.17 -12.09
CA ALA A 476 18.50 3.78 -13.23
C ALA A 476 19.55 4.84 -13.61
N ILE A 477 19.19 6.12 -13.54
CA ILE A 477 20.12 7.23 -13.78
C ILE A 477 21.25 7.22 -12.74
N VAL A 478 20.91 7.12 -11.46
CA VAL A 478 21.89 7.09 -10.36
C VAL A 478 22.78 5.84 -10.46
N ALA A 479 22.20 4.69 -10.80
CA ALA A 479 22.90 3.42 -10.90
C ALA A 479 24.01 3.41 -11.95
N VAL A 480 23.84 4.17 -13.03
CA VAL A 480 24.83 4.25 -14.12
C VAL A 480 26.03 5.14 -13.74
N TYR A 481 25.87 6.08 -12.81
CA TYR A 481 26.92 7.04 -12.46
C TYR A 481 28.19 6.39 -11.89
N GLY A 482 28.05 5.48 -10.91
CA GLY A 482 29.18 4.80 -10.29
C GLY A 482 30.03 3.96 -11.27
N PRO A 483 29.42 3.05 -12.04
CA PRO A 483 30.12 2.27 -13.07
C PRO A 483 30.81 3.14 -14.13
N ILE A 484 30.19 4.20 -14.60
CA ILE A 484 30.80 5.13 -15.59
C ILE A 484 32.07 5.76 -15.02
N LYS A 485 32.02 6.26 -13.77
CA LYS A 485 33.19 6.86 -13.10
C LYS A 485 34.33 5.83 -12.97
N ARG A 486 34.02 4.60 -12.64
CA ARG A 486 34.99 3.50 -12.53
C ARG A 486 35.66 3.19 -13.89
N ILE A 487 34.89 3.12 -14.97
CA ILE A 487 35.41 2.82 -16.32
C ILE A 487 36.21 3.98 -16.85
N HIS A 488 35.84 5.24 -16.55
CA HIS A 488 36.62 6.42 -16.92
C HIS A 488 38.06 6.36 -16.35
N ASN A 489 38.18 5.90 -15.09
CA ASN A 489 39.48 5.84 -14.38
C ASN A 489 40.27 4.55 -14.68
N MET A 490 39.77 3.62 -15.48
CA MET A 490 40.51 2.41 -15.86
C MET A 490 41.55 2.71 -16.90
N SER A 491 42.81 2.32 -16.63
CA SER A 491 43.91 2.34 -17.60
C SER A 491 43.64 1.31 -18.72
N ILE A 492 43.83 1.71 -19.97
CA ILE A 492 43.69 0.83 -21.14
C ILE A 492 44.71 -0.30 -21.06
N VAL A 493 45.95 0.04 -20.62
CA VAL A 493 47.06 -0.90 -20.49
C VAL A 493 46.77 -1.98 -19.47
N ASP A 494 46.24 -1.61 -18.27
CA ASP A 494 45.90 -2.56 -17.22
C ASP A 494 44.75 -3.50 -17.63
N THR A 495 43.86 -3.02 -18.52
CA THR A 495 42.71 -3.84 -18.98
C THR A 495 43.12 -4.89 -20.02
N ILE A 496 44.18 -4.61 -20.80
CA ILE A 496 44.73 -5.51 -21.82
C ILE A 496 45.79 -6.42 -21.20
N SER A 497 46.61 -5.93 -20.26
CA SER A 497 47.68 -6.70 -19.62
C SER A 497 47.16 -7.66 -18.53
N ALA A 498 45.91 -7.56 -18.10
CA ALA A 498 45.23 -8.54 -17.22
C ALA A 498 44.80 -9.83 -17.98
N GLN A 499 45.55 -10.20 -19.03
CA GLN A 499 45.45 -11.53 -19.71
C GLN A 499 46.20 -12.60 -18.96
#